data_6fad9bd37cc82852cfaaed9a924cb2b4
#
_entry.id   6fad9bd37cc82852cfaaed9a924cb2b4
#
_cell.length_a   1.000
_cell.length_b   1.000
_cell.length_c   1.000
_cell.angle_alpha   90.00
_cell.angle_beta   90.00
_cell.angle_gamma   90.00
#
_symmetry.space_group_name_H-M   'P 1'
#
loop_
_entity.id
_entity.type
_entity.pdbx_description
1 polymer ?
#
loop_
_entity_poly.entity_id
_entity_poly.type
_entity_poly.pdbx_seq_one_letter_code
_entity_poly.pdbx_strand_id
1 'polypeptide(L)' 'VKTWHVTMQSRPSGPAVEGTWTDHAVALEKFRGWLGIHGSRDGVTIVLLEDTGGEREPLRTWTKERGEVIHRAA' A
#
# COMPACT_ATOMS: atom_id res chain seq x y z
N VAL A 1 -9.34 -16.70 5.32
CA VAL A 1 -9.57 -15.87 4.15
C VAL A 1 -8.51 -14.79 4.11
N LYS A 2 -7.84 -14.64 2.98
CA LYS A 2 -6.86 -13.56 2.77
C LYS A 2 -7.50 -12.41 2.03
N THR A 3 -7.20 -11.21 2.49
CA THR A 3 -7.53 -9.99 1.77
C THR A 3 -6.27 -9.12 1.67
N TRP A 4 -6.27 -8.20 0.73
CA TRP A 4 -5.15 -7.28 0.53
C TRP A 4 -5.69 -5.87 0.61
N HIS A 5 -4.93 -5.00 1.26
CA HIS A 5 -5.29 -3.61 1.44
C HIS A 5 -4.21 -2.72 0.86
N VAL A 6 -4.62 -1.65 0.22
CA VAL A 6 -3.70 -0.58 -0.19
C VAL A 6 -4.11 0.65 0.58
N THR A 7 -3.17 1.21 1.34
CA THR A 7 -3.42 2.43 2.11
C THR A 7 -2.56 3.55 1.56
N MET A 8 -3.10 4.76 1.60
CA MET A 8 -2.37 5.96 1.21
C MET A 8 -2.61 7.04 2.25
N GLN A 9 -1.53 7.65 2.71
CA GLN A 9 -1.58 8.74 3.68
C GLN A 9 -0.66 9.85 3.17
N SER A 10 -1.19 11.07 3.09
CA SER A 10 -0.43 12.22 2.57
C SER A 10 0.41 12.90 3.62
N ARG A 11 0.11 12.70 4.89
CA ARG A 11 0.85 13.23 6.04
C ARG A 11 0.85 12.21 7.17
N PRO A 12 1.89 12.18 8.02
CA PRO A 12 1.96 11.20 9.10
C PRO A 12 0.75 11.17 10.04
N SER A 13 0.13 12.32 10.27
CA SER A 13 -1.06 12.42 11.14
C SER A 13 -2.34 12.71 10.39
N GLY A 14 -2.30 12.68 9.05
CA GLY A 14 -3.46 12.98 8.23
C GLY A 14 -4.36 11.77 8.01
N PRO A 15 -5.53 11.98 7.38
CA PRO A 15 -6.43 10.89 7.05
C PRO A 15 -5.80 9.94 6.03
N ALA A 16 -6.12 8.66 6.14
CA ALA A 16 -5.68 7.64 5.22
C ALA A 16 -6.82 7.19 4.33
N VAL A 17 -6.50 6.87 3.08
CA VAL A 17 -7.43 6.23 2.15
C VAL A 17 -7.05 4.75 2.09
N GLU A 18 -8.03 3.86 2.18
CA GLU A 18 -7.80 2.43 2.12
C GLU A 18 -8.73 1.78 1.11
N GLY A 19 -8.17 0.90 0.28
CA GLY A 19 -8.94 -0.01 -0.55
C GLY A 19 -8.69 -1.44 -0.12
N THR A 20 -9.66 -2.31 -0.33
CA THR A 20 -9.59 -3.73 0.05
C THR A 20 -9.94 -4.60 -1.16
N TRP A 21 -9.15 -5.63 -1.39
CA TRP A 21 -9.34 -6.57 -2.48
C TRP A 21 -9.14 -8.01 -2.00
N THR A 22 -9.80 -8.94 -2.68
CA THR A 22 -9.67 -10.38 -2.39
C THR A 22 -8.68 -11.07 -3.33
N ASP A 23 -8.13 -10.34 -4.29
CA ASP A 23 -7.19 -10.85 -5.29
C ASP A 23 -5.87 -10.10 -5.18
N HIS A 24 -4.78 -10.83 -4.92
CA HIS A 24 -3.44 -10.24 -4.77
C HIS A 24 -2.99 -9.48 -6.02
N ALA A 25 -3.23 -10.06 -7.21
CA ALA A 25 -2.79 -9.42 -8.45
C ALA A 25 -3.51 -8.09 -8.67
N VAL A 26 -4.81 -8.02 -8.36
CA VAL A 26 -5.58 -6.78 -8.46
C VAL A 26 -5.10 -5.75 -7.44
N ALA A 27 -4.85 -6.17 -6.21
CA ALA A 27 -4.35 -5.26 -5.17
C ALA A 27 -2.99 -4.68 -5.56
N LEU A 28 -2.08 -5.52 -6.09
CA LEU A 28 -0.78 -5.06 -6.54
C LEU A 28 -0.89 -4.07 -7.70
N GLU A 29 -1.80 -4.31 -8.63
CA GLU A 29 -2.07 -3.40 -9.73
C GLU A 29 -2.58 -2.03 -9.21
N LYS A 30 -3.47 -2.05 -8.23
CA LYS A 30 -3.97 -0.82 -7.60
C LYS A 30 -2.86 -0.08 -6.85
N PHE A 31 -2.02 -0.82 -6.13
CA PHE A 31 -0.85 -0.23 -5.48
C PHE A 31 0.04 0.50 -6.48
N ARG A 32 0.37 -0.14 -7.59
CA ARG A 32 1.19 0.47 -8.65
C ARG A 32 0.50 1.66 -9.30
N GLY A 33 -0.81 1.58 -9.51
CA GLY A 33 -1.59 2.69 -10.05
C GLY A 33 -1.54 3.91 -9.13
N TRP A 34 -1.65 3.70 -7.83
CA TRP A 34 -1.56 4.77 -6.85
C TRP A 34 -0.16 5.38 -6.81
N LEU A 35 0.89 4.57 -7.00
CA LEU A 35 2.25 5.09 -7.13
C LEU A 35 2.37 6.04 -8.32
N GLY A 36 1.80 5.68 -9.46
CA GLY A 36 1.84 6.50 -10.66
C GLY A 36 1.11 7.83 -10.50
N ILE A 37 0.02 7.84 -9.76
CA ILE A 37 -0.81 9.04 -9.57
C ILE A 37 -0.32 9.90 -8.42
N HIS A 38 0.04 9.28 -7.29
CA HIS A 38 0.28 9.98 -6.03
C HIS A 38 1.72 9.88 -5.51
N GLY A 39 2.52 8.97 -6.05
CA GLY A 39 3.84 8.66 -5.51
C GLY A 39 4.84 9.82 -5.52
N SER A 40 4.63 10.82 -6.36
CA SER A 40 5.52 11.99 -6.44
C SER A 40 5.19 13.09 -5.42
N ARG A 41 4.12 12.94 -4.65
CA ARG A 41 3.74 13.93 -3.64
C ARG A 41 4.66 13.85 -2.43
N ASP A 42 5.04 15.02 -1.91
CA ASP A 42 5.86 15.07 -0.70
C ASP A 42 5.07 14.54 0.50
N GLY A 43 5.73 13.70 1.29
CA GLY A 43 5.15 13.15 2.51
C GLY A 43 4.14 12.02 2.31
N VAL A 44 3.89 11.60 1.06
CA VAL A 44 2.96 10.50 0.81
C VAL A 44 3.58 9.17 1.23
N THR A 45 2.77 8.31 1.84
CA THR A 45 3.13 6.93 2.15
C THR A 45 2.04 6.03 1.59
N ILE A 46 2.42 5.07 0.77
CA ILE A 46 1.50 4.10 0.17
C ILE A 46 1.97 2.71 0.57
N VAL A 47 1.10 1.91 1.16
CA VAL A 47 1.44 0.59 1.68
C VAL A 47 0.50 -0.46 1.10
N LEU A 48 1.07 -1.56 0.63
CA LEU A 48 0.34 -2.76 0.27
C LEU A 48 0.46 -3.74 1.43
N LEU A 49 -0.68 -4.15 1.97
CA LEU A 49 -0.78 -5.04 3.14
C LEU A 49 -1.47 -6.34 2.76
N GLU A 50 -1.05 -7.42 3.38
CA GLU A 50 -1.76 -8.70 3.35
C GLU A 50 -2.44 -8.91 4.70
N ASP A 51 -3.72 -9.24 4.68
CA ASP A 51 -4.52 -9.51 5.88
C ASP A 51 -4.92 -10.98 5.88
N THR A 52 -4.48 -11.71 6.87
CA THR A 52 -4.82 -13.13 7.05
C THR A 52 -5.47 -13.30 8.42
N GLY A 53 -6.80 -13.49 8.41
CA GLY A 53 -7.53 -13.70 9.65
C GLY A 53 -7.46 -12.55 10.66
N GLY A 54 -7.31 -11.32 10.18
CA GLY A 54 -7.18 -10.13 11.03
C GLY A 54 -5.76 -9.70 11.29
N GLU A 55 -4.76 -10.53 10.93
CA GLU A 55 -3.36 -10.15 11.04
C GLU A 55 -2.90 -9.47 9.75
N ARG A 56 -2.48 -8.22 9.87
CA ARG A 56 -2.00 -7.44 8.73
C ARG A 56 -0.48 -7.41 8.70
N GLU A 57 0.07 -7.63 7.51
CA GLU A 57 1.51 -7.63 7.29
C GLU A 57 1.81 -6.77 6.07
N PRO A 58 2.70 -5.77 6.18
CA PRO A 58 3.07 -4.97 5.02
C PRO A 58 3.91 -5.80 4.05
N LEU A 59 3.55 -5.78 2.78
CA LEU A 59 4.30 -6.44 1.73
C LEU A 59 5.21 -5.46 1.02
N ARG A 60 4.72 -4.26 0.74
CA ARG A 60 5.47 -3.21 0.05
C ARG A 60 5.10 -1.86 0.62
N THR A 61 6.06 -0.97 0.70
CA THR A 61 5.85 0.42 1.14
C THR A 61 6.50 1.36 0.14
N TRP A 62 5.79 2.40 -0.23
CA TRP A 62 6.32 3.46 -1.06
C TRP A 62 6.38 4.76 -0.28
N THR A 63 7.56 5.40 -0.32
CA THR A 63 7.72 6.79 0.07
C THR A 63 8.55 7.46 -1.00
N LYS A 64 8.33 8.75 -1.23
CA LYS A 64 9.10 9.50 -2.23
C LYS A 64 10.60 9.50 -1.91
N GLU A 65 10.93 9.51 -0.64
CA GLU A 65 12.32 9.59 -0.18
C GLU A 65 13.09 8.30 -0.39
N ARG A 66 12.43 7.13 -0.20
CA ARG A 66 13.07 5.82 -0.27
C ARG A 66 12.72 5.03 -1.51
N GLY A 67 11.67 5.42 -2.22
CA GLY A 67 11.14 4.63 -3.30
C GLY A 67 10.37 3.41 -2.78
N GLU A 68 10.28 2.38 -3.59
CA GLU A 68 9.56 1.15 -3.22
C GLU A 68 10.45 0.26 -2.36
N VAL A 69 9.97 -0.09 -1.18
CA VAL A 69 10.62 -1.04 -0.28
C VAL A 69 9.78 -2.31 -0.26
N ILE A 70 10.38 -3.42 -0.62
CA ILE A 70 9.72 -4.73 -0.61
C ILE A 70 10.08 -5.42 0.71
N HIS A 71 9.07 -5.65 1.55
CA HIS A 71 9.26 -6.29 2.86
C HIS A 71 9.23 -7.81 2.73
N ARG A 72 8.44 -8.31 1.75
CA ARG A 72 8.30 -9.73 1.49
C ARG A 72 8.01 -9.95 0.02
N ALA A 73 8.65 -10.95 -0.57
CA ALA A 73 8.34 -11.35 -1.93
C ALA A 73 6.91 -11.86 -2.00
N ALA A 74 6.12 -11.29 -2.88
CA ALA A 74 4.70 -11.60 -2.98
C ALA A 74 4.32 -11.91 -4.41
#